data_b0382286746a7faab157ac7f6fc20f40
#
_entry.id   b0382286746a7faab157ac7f6fc20f40
#
_cell.length_a   1.000
_cell.length_b   1.000
_cell.length_c   1.000
_cell.angle_alpha   90.00
_cell.angle_beta   90.00
_cell.angle_gamma   90.00
#
_symmetry.space_group_name_H-M   'P 1'
#
loop_
_entity.id
_entity.type
_entity.pdbx_description
1 polymer ?
#
loop_
_entity_poly.entity_id
_entity_poly.type
_entity_poly.pdbx_seq_one_letter_code
_entity_poly.pdbx_strand_id
1 'polypeptide(L)'
;MRYLLLLFITLPMICHATVYKRVLPNGQVVYTDKPGPQSAEVKLKPLSATMSSPQPSLTTQSSASGRNQTPPPPPKVYQLTLLSPTNDVTIRNNEGLLKVSGRLQPASPGVFELLLNGAIVDTQNQPHFTLTDTPRGSHRLQIQFKDKSGKLIASSPITTVHMHRASVLNR
;
A
#
# COMPACT_ATOMS: atom_id res chain seq x y z
N MET A 1 -56.35 26.05 29.46
CA MET A 1 -55.83 25.00 28.55
C MET A 1 -54.31 25.14 28.50
N ARG A 2 -53.69 24.16 29.10
CA ARG A 2 -52.26 24.22 29.47
C ARG A 2 -51.48 23.40 28.46
N TYR A 3 -50.74 24.04 27.58
CA TYR A 3 -49.74 23.38 26.75
C TYR A 3 -48.38 23.56 27.42
N LEU A 4 -47.96 22.56 28.20
CA LEU A 4 -46.63 22.44 28.74
C LEU A 4 -45.73 21.94 27.63
N LEU A 5 -44.96 22.82 27.01
CA LEU A 5 -44.00 22.56 25.94
C LEU A 5 -42.73 21.99 26.58
N LEU A 6 -42.63 20.65 26.60
CA LEU A 6 -41.38 19.94 26.99
C LEU A 6 -40.31 20.17 25.92
N LEU A 7 -39.49 21.19 26.12
CA LEU A 7 -38.29 21.43 25.35
C LEU A 7 -37.22 20.40 25.75
N PHE A 8 -37.17 19.32 24.99
CA PHE A 8 -36.11 18.29 25.15
C PHE A 8 -34.82 18.84 24.55
N ILE A 9 -33.98 19.42 25.39
CA ILE A 9 -32.62 19.87 25.03
C ILE A 9 -31.78 18.62 24.85
N THR A 10 -31.58 18.18 23.61
CA THR A 10 -30.58 17.16 23.24
C THR A 10 -29.21 17.78 23.32
N LEU A 11 -28.51 17.55 24.43
CA LEU A 11 -27.12 17.92 24.61
C LEU A 11 -26.25 17.02 23.73
N PRO A 12 -25.48 17.55 22.75
CA PRO A 12 -24.56 16.73 21.98
C PRO A 12 -23.43 16.25 22.89
N MET A 13 -23.38 14.95 23.12
CA MET A 13 -22.29 14.29 23.85
C MET A 13 -21.04 14.32 22.96
N ILE A 14 -20.15 15.27 23.19
CA ILE A 14 -18.86 15.39 22.49
C ILE A 14 -17.98 14.23 22.96
N CYS A 15 -17.92 13.17 22.19
CA CYS A 15 -17.04 12.04 22.42
C CYS A 15 -15.61 12.43 22.03
N HIS A 16 -14.74 12.66 23.01
CA HIS A 16 -13.29 12.87 22.79
C HIS A 16 -12.59 11.52 22.75
N ALA A 17 -12.16 11.09 21.57
CA ALA A 17 -11.32 9.91 21.43
C ALA A 17 -9.86 10.30 21.73
N THR A 18 -9.31 9.78 22.82
CA THR A 18 -7.91 9.99 23.22
C THR A 18 -7.12 8.72 22.89
N VAL A 19 -6.03 8.85 22.11
CA VAL A 19 -5.16 7.74 21.74
C VAL A 19 -3.89 7.75 22.59
N TYR A 20 -3.56 6.61 23.17
CA TYR A 20 -2.36 6.41 23.99
C TYR A 20 -1.33 5.54 23.27
N LYS A 21 -0.06 5.94 23.32
CA LYS A 21 1.08 5.16 22.82
C LYS A 21 1.74 4.42 23.99
N ARG A 22 1.88 3.12 23.87
CA ARG A 22 2.55 2.25 24.83
C ARG A 22 3.74 1.55 24.17
N VAL A 23 4.88 1.56 24.82
CA VAL A 23 6.06 0.80 24.41
C VAL A 23 6.18 -0.42 25.32
N LEU A 24 6.12 -1.62 24.75
CA LEU A 24 6.29 -2.89 25.48
C LEU A 24 7.78 -3.11 25.81
N PRO A 25 8.10 -3.97 26.80
CA PRO A 25 9.50 -4.28 27.16
C PRO A 25 10.34 -4.88 26.02
N ASN A 26 9.69 -5.44 25.00
CA ASN A 26 10.32 -5.96 23.78
C ASN A 26 10.61 -4.88 22.72
N GLY A 27 10.36 -3.58 23.02
CA GLY A 27 10.53 -2.48 22.09
C GLY A 27 9.38 -2.26 21.10
N GLN A 28 8.34 -3.08 21.14
CA GLN A 28 7.18 -2.95 20.26
C GLN A 28 6.26 -1.80 20.71
N VAL A 29 5.81 -0.98 19.76
CA VAL A 29 4.90 0.14 20.01
C VAL A 29 3.46 -0.30 19.71
N VAL A 30 2.57 -0.13 20.68
CA VAL A 30 1.14 -0.40 20.56
C VAL A 30 0.36 0.88 20.85
N TYR A 31 -0.65 1.17 20.02
CA TYR A 31 -1.59 2.26 20.23
C TYR A 31 -2.89 1.71 20.79
N THR A 32 -3.43 2.36 21.81
CA THR A 32 -4.65 1.94 22.50
C THR A 32 -5.47 3.16 22.92
N ASP A 33 -6.76 3.00 23.04
CA ASP A 33 -7.70 3.99 23.58
C ASP A 33 -7.87 3.92 25.10
N LYS A 34 -7.22 2.93 25.76
CA LYS A 34 -7.28 2.75 27.21
C LYS A 34 -5.98 3.22 27.88
N PRO A 35 -6.02 4.09 28.90
CA PRO A 35 -4.84 4.48 29.66
C PRO A 35 -4.29 3.26 30.44
N GLY A 36 -2.99 3.01 30.34
CA GLY A 36 -2.30 1.95 31.09
C GLY A 36 -1.05 2.47 31.78
N PRO A 37 -0.46 1.74 32.74
CA PRO A 37 0.81 2.13 33.35
C PRO A 37 1.88 2.22 32.27
N GLN A 38 2.58 3.35 32.17
CA GLN A 38 3.58 3.71 31.14
C GLN A 38 3.02 4.05 29.74
N SER A 39 1.76 4.47 29.63
CA SER A 39 1.24 5.04 28.39
C SER A 39 1.41 6.56 28.37
N ALA A 40 1.92 7.09 27.25
CA ALA A 40 1.98 8.53 26.99
C ALA A 40 0.80 8.94 26.08
N GLU A 41 0.10 9.99 26.49
CA GLU A 41 -0.98 10.58 25.70
C GLU A 41 -0.39 11.21 24.42
N VAL A 42 -0.88 10.81 23.26
CA VAL A 42 -0.50 11.40 21.97
C VAL A 42 -1.44 12.54 21.66
N LYS A 43 -1.03 13.78 21.90
CA LYS A 43 -1.75 14.97 21.42
C LYS A 43 -1.56 15.07 19.91
N LEU A 44 -2.56 14.68 19.16
CA LEU A 44 -2.61 14.88 17.71
C LEU A 44 -2.77 16.39 17.45
N LYS A 45 -1.76 17.03 16.86
CA LYS A 45 -1.93 18.38 16.32
C LYS A 45 -2.99 18.35 15.23
N PRO A 46 -3.96 19.29 15.24
CA PRO A 46 -4.88 19.42 14.11
C PRO A 46 -4.09 19.68 12.83
N LEU A 47 -4.36 18.94 11.78
CA LEU A 47 -3.81 19.16 10.44
C LEU A 47 -4.37 20.48 9.88
N SER A 48 -3.73 21.58 10.22
CA SER A 48 -3.90 22.81 9.47
C SER A 48 -3.08 22.68 8.20
N ALA A 49 -3.79 22.51 7.09
CA ALA A 49 -3.20 22.60 5.77
C ALA A 49 -2.71 24.02 5.54
N THR A 50 -1.44 24.28 5.81
CA THR A 50 -0.76 25.49 5.34
C THR A 50 0.55 25.04 4.72
N MET A 51 0.60 25.15 3.40
CA MET A 51 1.85 25.03 2.66
C MET A 51 2.81 26.12 3.17
N SER A 52 3.85 25.73 3.85
CA SER A 52 5.00 26.57 4.13
C SER A 52 6.26 25.73 3.96
N SER A 53 7.05 26.17 3.01
CA SER A 53 8.41 25.72 2.70
C SER A 53 9.26 25.58 3.95
N PRO A 54 10.03 24.51 4.13
CA PRO A 54 10.94 24.43 5.27
C PRO A 54 12.20 25.23 4.99
N GLN A 55 12.36 26.32 5.74
CA GLN A 55 13.61 27.05 5.88
C GLN A 55 14.50 26.31 6.90
N PRO A 56 15.77 26.05 6.61
CA PRO A 56 16.65 25.34 7.55
C PRO A 56 17.07 26.25 8.68
N SER A 57 16.59 26.00 9.87
CA SER A 57 17.13 26.61 11.10
C SER A 57 18.29 25.77 11.61
N LEU A 58 19.49 26.30 11.46
CA LEU A 58 20.69 25.90 12.17
C LEU A 58 20.50 26.12 13.67
N THR A 59 20.47 25.06 14.45
CA THR A 59 20.74 25.13 15.89
C THR A 59 21.83 24.14 16.21
N THR A 60 23.00 24.71 16.41
CA THR A 60 24.21 24.14 17.00
C THR A 60 23.96 23.76 18.44
N GLN A 61 24.34 22.52 18.82
CA GLN A 61 25.00 22.14 20.06
C GLN A 61 25.16 20.63 20.08
N SER A 62 26.35 20.18 19.92
CA SER A 62 27.52 20.07 20.81
C SER A 62 27.48 18.84 21.72
N SER A 63 28.46 18.06 21.46
CA SER A 63 29.26 17.25 22.36
C SER A 63 29.04 15.73 22.39
N ALA A 64 30.04 15.13 21.81
CA ALA A 64 30.85 14.03 22.33
C ALA A 64 30.32 12.61 22.17
N SER A 65 30.83 11.92 21.28
CA SER A 65 31.66 10.72 21.43
C SER A 65 31.76 10.01 20.07
N GLY A 66 32.96 9.92 19.57
CA GLY A 66 33.26 9.34 18.27
C GLY A 66 32.78 7.91 18.12
N ARG A 67 31.85 7.77 17.21
CA ARG A 67 31.72 6.61 16.35
C ARG A 67 31.41 7.18 14.99
N ASN A 68 32.34 7.04 14.05
CA ASN A 68 32.08 7.21 12.63
C ASN A 68 30.99 6.24 12.22
N GLN A 69 29.74 6.58 12.49
CA GLN A 69 28.60 5.94 11.86
C GLN A 69 28.31 6.80 10.63
N THR A 70 28.81 6.36 9.49
CA THR A 70 28.29 6.81 8.20
C THR A 70 26.75 6.73 8.30
N PRO A 71 26.02 7.83 8.05
CA PRO A 71 24.55 7.81 8.10
C PRO A 71 24.05 6.66 7.22
N PRO A 72 23.11 5.86 7.68
CA PRO A 72 22.55 4.81 6.84
C PRO A 72 22.00 5.44 5.55
N PRO A 73 22.28 4.86 4.38
CA PRO A 73 21.79 5.40 3.13
C PRO A 73 20.25 5.52 3.20
N PRO A 74 19.68 6.57 2.61
CA PRO A 74 18.24 6.78 2.63
C PRO A 74 17.52 5.53 2.08
N PRO A 75 16.40 5.13 2.64
CA PRO A 75 15.67 3.95 2.19
C PRO A 75 15.30 4.11 0.71
N LYS A 76 15.67 3.14 -0.10
CA LYS A 76 15.30 3.12 -1.52
C LYS A 76 13.78 2.89 -1.63
N VAL A 77 13.06 3.84 -2.19
CA VAL A 77 11.64 3.68 -2.51
C VAL A 77 11.53 3.02 -3.88
N TYR A 78 10.93 1.85 -3.94
CA TYR A 78 10.70 1.12 -5.17
C TYR A 78 9.28 1.35 -5.67
N GLN A 79 9.15 1.63 -6.97
CA GLN A 79 7.88 1.78 -7.64
C GLN A 79 7.75 0.73 -8.74
N LEU A 80 6.71 -0.09 -8.67
CA LEU A 80 6.40 -1.10 -9.67
C LEU A 80 5.15 -0.69 -10.44
N THR A 81 5.28 -0.59 -11.76
CA THR A 81 4.18 -0.18 -12.65
C THR A 81 3.92 -1.29 -13.66
N LEU A 82 2.65 -1.62 -13.88
CA LEU A 82 2.23 -2.50 -14.97
C LEU A 82 2.12 -1.65 -16.24
N LEU A 83 2.89 -2.01 -17.29
CA LEU A 83 2.94 -1.29 -18.55
C LEU A 83 1.92 -1.81 -19.57
N SER A 84 1.74 -3.11 -19.60
CA SER A 84 0.79 -3.80 -20.48
C SER A 84 0.27 -5.04 -19.78
N PRO A 85 -1.03 -5.33 -19.91
CA PRO A 85 -2.07 -4.56 -20.59
C PRO A 85 -2.49 -3.30 -19.82
N THR A 86 -3.15 -2.36 -20.49
CA THR A 86 -3.75 -1.19 -19.84
C THR A 86 -5.01 -1.61 -19.08
N ASN A 87 -5.39 -0.78 -18.10
CA ASN A 87 -6.61 -1.07 -17.33
C ASN A 87 -7.85 -1.06 -18.22
N ASP A 88 -8.76 -1.97 -17.94
CA ASP A 88 -10.06 -2.11 -18.59
C ASP A 88 -10.00 -2.44 -20.10
N VAL A 89 -8.89 -3.05 -20.54
CA VAL A 89 -8.71 -3.45 -21.94
C VAL A 89 -9.36 -4.80 -22.23
N THR A 90 -9.95 -4.91 -23.43
CA THR A 90 -10.46 -6.17 -23.97
C THR A 90 -9.42 -6.83 -24.87
N ILE A 91 -9.01 -8.05 -24.53
CA ILE A 91 -8.06 -8.86 -25.28
C ILE A 91 -8.84 -9.98 -25.99
N ARG A 92 -8.70 -10.04 -27.32
CA ARG A 92 -9.34 -11.08 -28.15
C ARG A 92 -8.28 -12.06 -28.61
N ASN A 93 -8.28 -13.23 -27.98
CA ASN A 93 -7.33 -14.29 -28.30
C ASN A 93 -7.97 -15.66 -28.01
N ASN A 94 -8.10 -16.50 -29.02
CA ASN A 94 -8.77 -17.79 -28.91
C ASN A 94 -7.95 -18.83 -28.15
N GLU A 95 -6.63 -18.68 -28.14
CA GLU A 95 -5.70 -19.52 -27.37
C GLU A 95 -5.62 -19.12 -25.90
N GLY A 96 -6.23 -17.98 -25.53
CA GLY A 96 -6.14 -17.44 -24.18
C GLY A 96 -4.77 -16.90 -23.83
N LEU A 97 -4.01 -16.44 -24.84
CA LEU A 97 -2.69 -15.86 -24.66
C LEU A 97 -2.80 -14.45 -24.04
N LEU A 98 -2.21 -14.27 -22.89
CA LEU A 98 -2.15 -13.01 -22.18
C LEU A 98 -0.69 -12.65 -21.88
N LYS A 99 -0.20 -11.56 -22.50
CA LYS A 99 1.15 -11.04 -22.26
C LYS A 99 1.07 -9.89 -21.27
N VAL A 100 1.85 -9.96 -20.21
CA VAL A 100 1.90 -8.96 -19.15
C VAL A 100 3.32 -8.43 -19.02
N SER A 101 3.49 -7.13 -18.97
CA SER A 101 4.78 -6.48 -18.77
C SER A 101 4.70 -5.38 -17.72
N GLY A 102 5.74 -5.27 -16.91
CA GLY A 102 5.87 -4.25 -15.88
C GLY A 102 7.23 -3.57 -15.91
N ARG A 103 7.39 -2.59 -15.04
CA ARG A 103 8.67 -1.87 -14.83
C ARG A 103 8.84 -1.58 -13.35
N LEU A 104 10.02 -1.92 -12.82
CA LEU A 104 10.45 -1.57 -11.48
C LEU A 104 11.42 -0.39 -11.54
N GLN A 105 11.21 0.63 -10.72
CA GLN A 105 12.11 1.78 -10.57
C GLN A 105 12.40 2.01 -9.08
N PRO A 106 13.69 2.15 -8.68
CA PRO A 106 14.88 1.80 -9.45
C PRO A 106 14.97 0.30 -9.75
N ALA A 107 15.68 -0.10 -10.79
CA ALA A 107 15.90 -1.51 -11.09
C ALA A 107 16.65 -2.18 -9.94
N SER A 108 16.23 -3.39 -9.58
CA SER A 108 16.82 -4.17 -8.51
C SER A 108 16.71 -5.67 -8.83
N PRO A 109 17.73 -6.46 -8.49
CA PRO A 109 17.64 -7.91 -8.65
C PRO A 109 16.67 -8.50 -7.61
N GLY A 110 15.81 -9.38 -8.06
CA GLY A 110 14.81 -10.05 -7.23
C GLY A 110 13.86 -10.88 -8.08
N VAL A 111 12.73 -11.21 -7.52
CA VAL A 111 11.75 -12.10 -8.12
C VAL A 111 10.43 -11.34 -8.30
N PHE A 112 9.87 -11.46 -9.49
CA PHE A 112 8.56 -10.89 -9.83
C PHE A 112 7.54 -12.01 -9.84
N GLU A 113 6.41 -11.79 -9.19
CA GLU A 113 5.27 -12.71 -9.17
C GLU A 113 4.08 -12.05 -9.87
N LEU A 114 3.47 -12.76 -10.79
CA LEU A 114 2.22 -12.33 -11.41
C LEU A 114 1.05 -12.96 -10.67
N LEU A 115 0.13 -12.13 -10.24
CA LEU A 115 -1.13 -12.55 -9.63
C LEU A 115 -2.26 -12.37 -10.62
N LEU A 116 -3.05 -13.44 -10.78
CA LEU A 116 -4.31 -13.45 -11.52
C LEU A 116 -5.46 -13.71 -10.53
N ASN A 117 -6.36 -12.76 -10.39
CA ASN A 117 -7.48 -12.82 -9.44
C ASN A 117 -7.04 -13.04 -7.97
N GLY A 118 -5.84 -12.58 -7.62
CA GLY A 118 -5.26 -12.71 -6.29
C GLY A 118 -4.45 -13.98 -6.03
N ALA A 119 -4.42 -14.93 -7.00
CA ALA A 119 -3.57 -16.11 -6.93
C ALA A 119 -2.30 -15.91 -7.74
N ILE A 120 -1.14 -16.36 -7.22
CA ILE A 120 0.13 -16.34 -7.95
C ILE A 120 0.05 -17.41 -9.04
N VAL A 121 0.23 -16.98 -10.31
CA VAL A 121 0.14 -17.86 -11.48
C VAL A 121 1.48 -18.05 -12.18
N ASP A 122 2.41 -17.12 -12.01
CA ASP A 122 3.75 -17.22 -12.62
C ASP A 122 4.78 -16.44 -11.78
N THR A 123 6.04 -16.85 -11.86
CA THR A 123 7.16 -16.28 -11.11
C THR A 123 8.39 -16.18 -12.01
N GLN A 124 8.93 -14.98 -12.19
CA GLN A 124 10.02 -14.67 -13.12
C GLN A 124 11.06 -13.75 -12.46
N ASN A 125 12.28 -13.74 -13.00
CA ASN A 125 13.33 -12.78 -12.60
C ASN A 125 13.22 -11.42 -13.31
N GLN A 126 12.29 -11.31 -14.25
CA GLN A 126 11.99 -10.10 -15.00
C GLN A 126 10.47 -9.85 -14.99
N PRO A 127 10.02 -8.59 -15.05
CA PRO A 127 8.58 -8.27 -15.01
C PRO A 127 7.89 -8.47 -16.36
N HIS A 128 8.14 -9.63 -17.01
CA HIS A 128 7.56 -10.03 -18.29
C HIS A 128 6.98 -11.44 -18.16
N PHE A 129 5.69 -11.55 -18.38
CA PHE A 129 4.95 -12.80 -18.22
C PHE A 129 4.14 -13.13 -19.47
N THR A 130 4.00 -14.40 -19.75
CA THR A 130 3.15 -14.89 -20.83
C THR A 130 2.30 -16.02 -20.27
N LEU A 131 1.03 -15.76 -20.07
CA LEU A 131 0.06 -16.77 -19.67
C LEU A 131 -0.61 -17.34 -20.91
N THR A 132 -0.75 -18.64 -20.93
CA THR A 132 -1.52 -19.39 -21.93
C THR A 132 -2.80 -19.91 -21.29
N ASP A 133 -3.79 -20.17 -22.12
CA ASP A 133 -5.07 -20.75 -21.71
C ASP A 133 -5.82 -19.94 -20.62
N THR A 134 -5.65 -18.62 -20.61
CA THR A 134 -6.43 -17.74 -19.74
C THR A 134 -7.91 -17.87 -20.10
N PRO A 135 -8.79 -18.19 -19.13
CA PRO A 135 -10.23 -18.32 -19.39
C PRO A 135 -10.84 -17.03 -19.93
N ARG A 136 -11.97 -17.13 -20.63
CA ARG A 136 -12.76 -15.94 -20.97
C ARG A 136 -13.37 -15.32 -19.72
N GLY A 137 -13.53 -14.01 -19.74
CA GLY A 137 -14.10 -13.23 -18.62
C GLY A 137 -13.19 -12.11 -18.18
N SER A 138 -13.55 -11.51 -17.07
CA SER A 138 -12.79 -10.41 -16.46
C SER A 138 -11.79 -10.96 -15.46
N HIS A 139 -10.54 -10.50 -15.57
CA HIS A 139 -9.43 -10.91 -14.70
C HIS A 139 -8.75 -9.69 -14.09
N ARG A 140 -8.38 -9.81 -12.84
CA ARG A 140 -7.56 -8.81 -12.13
C ARG A 140 -6.11 -9.25 -12.13
N LEU A 141 -5.25 -8.39 -12.64
CA LEU A 141 -3.81 -8.60 -12.73
C LEU A 141 -3.09 -7.71 -11.72
N GLN A 142 -2.07 -8.24 -11.10
CA GLN A 142 -1.14 -7.49 -10.24
C GLN A 142 0.24 -8.12 -10.34
N ILE A 143 1.28 -7.30 -10.41
CA ILE A 143 2.66 -7.78 -10.31
C ILE A 143 3.17 -7.41 -8.91
N GLN A 144 3.85 -8.34 -8.25
CA GLN A 144 4.56 -8.12 -7.00
C GLN A 144 6.06 -8.33 -7.21
N PHE A 145 6.87 -7.54 -6.53
CA PHE A 145 8.31 -7.68 -6.52
C PHE A 145 8.81 -8.05 -5.14
N LYS A 146 9.55 -9.14 -5.05
CA LYS A 146 10.22 -9.61 -3.84
C LYS A 146 11.73 -9.53 -4.03
N ASP A 147 12.43 -9.13 -2.99
CA ASP A 147 13.88 -9.17 -2.98
C ASP A 147 14.42 -10.60 -2.87
N LYS A 148 15.74 -10.73 -2.86
CA LYS A 148 16.42 -12.04 -2.71
C LYS A 148 16.13 -12.73 -1.36
N SER A 149 15.65 -11.98 -0.35
CA SER A 149 15.24 -12.53 0.95
C SER A 149 13.80 -13.06 0.96
N GLY A 150 13.07 -12.85 -0.14
CA GLY A 150 11.64 -13.19 -0.25
C GLY A 150 10.70 -12.12 0.32
N LYS A 151 11.24 -10.99 0.77
CA LYS A 151 10.45 -9.90 1.30
C LYS A 151 9.77 -9.13 0.16
N LEU A 152 8.45 -8.89 0.29
CA LEU A 152 7.71 -8.02 -0.62
C LEU A 152 8.18 -6.57 -0.49
N ILE A 153 8.65 -6.02 -1.60
CA ILE A 153 9.23 -4.68 -1.69
C ILE A 153 8.29 -3.71 -2.40
N ALA A 154 7.64 -4.15 -3.48
CA ALA A 154 6.74 -3.32 -4.27
C ALA A 154 5.61 -4.14 -4.89
N SER A 155 4.47 -3.49 -5.14
CA SER A 155 3.34 -4.05 -5.85
C SER A 155 2.83 -3.05 -6.88
N SER A 156 2.42 -3.52 -8.05
CA SER A 156 1.74 -2.68 -9.03
C SER A 156 0.30 -2.39 -8.58
N PRO A 157 -0.33 -1.34 -9.10
CA PRO A 157 -1.78 -1.21 -9.05
C PRO A 157 -2.45 -2.44 -9.67
N ILE A 158 -3.66 -2.76 -9.18
CA ILE A 158 -4.48 -3.82 -9.77
C ILE A 158 -5.03 -3.32 -11.10
N THR A 159 -4.87 -4.13 -12.16
CA THR A 159 -5.32 -3.84 -13.52
C THR A 159 -6.37 -4.86 -13.90
N THR A 160 -7.52 -4.42 -14.37
CA THR A 160 -8.60 -5.30 -14.88
C THR A 160 -8.44 -5.48 -16.39
N VAL A 161 -8.59 -6.72 -16.85
CA VAL A 161 -8.58 -7.05 -18.29
C VAL A 161 -9.75 -7.98 -18.61
N HIS A 162 -10.25 -7.90 -19.83
CA HIS A 162 -11.37 -8.71 -20.30
C HIS A 162 -10.89 -9.63 -21.41
N MET A 163 -10.82 -10.93 -21.12
CA MET A 163 -10.43 -11.94 -22.11
C MET A 163 -11.64 -12.42 -22.91
N HIS A 164 -11.61 -12.21 -24.22
CA HIS A 164 -12.58 -12.73 -25.16
C HIS A 164 -11.99 -13.89 -25.97
N ARG A 165 -12.61 -15.07 -25.84
CA ARG A 165 -12.30 -16.25 -26.63
C ARG A 165 -13.56 -16.62 -27.45
N ALA A 166 -13.41 -16.91 -28.75
CA ALA A 166 -14.51 -17.38 -29.53
C ALA A 166 -15.05 -18.71 -28.96
N SER A 167 -16.36 -18.83 -28.86
CA SER A 167 -16.99 -20.11 -28.53
C SER A 167 -17.05 -20.95 -29.80
N VAL A 168 -16.37 -22.09 -29.83
CA VAL A 168 -16.61 -23.09 -30.86
C VAL A 168 -17.92 -23.75 -30.50
N LEU A 169 -19.01 -23.23 -31.05
CA LEU A 169 -20.28 -23.97 -31.10
C LEU A 169 -20.07 -25.09 -32.11
N ASN A 170 -19.83 -26.30 -31.61
CA ASN A 170 -20.00 -27.49 -32.44
C ASN A 170 -21.47 -27.51 -32.92
N ARG A 171 -21.67 -27.22 -34.18
CA ARG A 171 -22.91 -27.48 -34.90
C ARG A 171 -23.03 -28.96 -35.20
#